data_5e4601d310139b57bc10bd17ef13ea66
#
_entry.id   5e4601d310139b57bc10bd17ef13ea66
#
_cell.length_a   1.000
_cell.length_b   1.000
_cell.length_c   1.000
_cell.angle_alpha   90.00
_cell.angle_beta   90.00
_cell.angle_gamma   90.00
#
_symmetry.space_group_name_H-M   'P 1'
#
loop_
_entity.id
_entity.type
_entity.pdbx_description
1 polymer ?
#
loop_
_entity_poly.entity_id
_entity_poly.type
_entity_poly.pdbx_seq_one_letter_code
_entity_poly.pdbx_strand_id
1 'polypeptide(L)'
;MRFLPLAVAAVLMAAVPATAHAAGTPCPDVSASCTDGQLPDGTPYTFAKPARWNGAVLVDLDFAAGGLASPLTKSLLDRGYAVGGTTRAISSWNIAHAIDNQAAALDRFETAFGAARYAIAEGRSMGGMVAAGVAQVYPGRFDAAVPMCGGLGGSVGQWNQKLDTVFTLKTLLFPGSDLPVTGLPADVPGTQQRWLSAVQSAQATAEGKARIALASAIGQLPGWGVAPDGTTPPVPDDRDADGVEQGMFLALAGGPLPYLGQAVSSRRTIEQLAGGNPSWNTGVDYARQFTTAAPSQQNAVRRLYARAGLDLRDDLARLAAEPRLSADPTAVAYLERGIVFTGDLRIPVLTVNATGDQISTVAQQQSYGALVRQAGHAPLLRQTYVQTAGHCTFTTGEQQAAVDQVLTRLRTGHWPDTSPRAMNALAGAEGRYLDFVPPHFNRPYPAVSTASSTG
;
A
#
# COMPACT_ATOMS: atom_id res chain seq x y z
N MET A 1 59.95 24.28 -54.79
CA MET A 1 58.82 23.31 -54.94
C MET A 1 59.00 22.23 -53.95
N ARG A 2 58.19 22.25 -52.83
CA ARG A 2 58.17 21.25 -51.79
C ARG A 2 56.77 20.56 -51.80
N PHE A 3 56.72 19.30 -52.12
CA PHE A 3 55.51 18.49 -52.09
C PHE A 3 55.24 18.08 -50.64
N LEU A 4 54.07 18.41 -50.13
CA LEU A 4 53.50 17.82 -48.91
C LEU A 4 52.73 16.50 -49.28
N PRO A 5 52.84 15.42 -48.50
CA PRO A 5 52.02 14.25 -48.70
C PRO A 5 50.68 14.41 -47.95
N LEU A 6 49.58 14.09 -48.63
CA LEU A 6 48.26 13.93 -48.06
C LEU A 6 48.22 12.67 -47.16
N ALA A 7 47.94 12.85 -45.88
CA ALA A 7 47.61 11.74 -44.98
C ALA A 7 46.14 11.37 -45.10
N VAL A 8 45.87 10.15 -45.56
CA VAL A 8 44.54 9.55 -45.55
C VAL A 8 44.28 9.01 -44.15
N ALA A 9 43.37 9.62 -43.42
CA ALA A 9 42.91 9.12 -42.11
C ALA A 9 41.89 7.98 -42.34
N ALA A 10 42.30 6.74 -42.01
CA ALA A 10 41.40 5.60 -41.93
C ALA A 10 40.54 5.71 -40.68
N VAL A 11 39.23 5.89 -40.82
CA VAL A 11 38.24 5.82 -39.72
C VAL A 11 38.05 4.33 -39.38
N LEU A 12 38.64 3.91 -38.27
CA LEU A 12 38.31 2.64 -37.63
C LEU A 12 36.92 2.77 -37.00
N MET A 13 35.91 2.16 -37.61
CA MET A 13 34.62 1.87 -36.93
C MET A 13 34.92 0.84 -35.84
N ALA A 14 34.94 1.30 -34.59
CA ALA A 14 34.92 0.39 -33.45
C ALA A 14 33.55 -0.31 -33.41
N ALA A 15 33.54 -1.62 -33.61
CA ALA A 15 32.34 -2.45 -33.36
C ALA A 15 32.01 -2.35 -31.88
N VAL A 16 30.83 -1.81 -31.56
CA VAL A 16 30.25 -1.84 -30.22
C VAL A 16 30.02 -3.30 -29.88
N PRO A 17 30.61 -3.87 -28.79
CA PRO A 17 30.33 -5.23 -28.41
C PRO A 17 28.85 -5.32 -28.06
N ALA A 18 28.13 -6.27 -28.69
CA ALA A 18 26.79 -6.66 -28.29
C ALA A 18 26.84 -7.02 -26.81
N THR A 19 26.10 -6.30 -25.98
CA THR A 19 25.95 -6.60 -24.56
C THR A 19 25.45 -8.03 -24.46
N ALA A 20 26.29 -8.92 -23.91
CA ALA A 20 25.88 -10.26 -23.56
C ALA A 20 24.66 -10.14 -22.63
N HIS A 21 23.53 -10.68 -23.06
CA HIS A 21 22.37 -10.86 -22.20
C HIS A 21 22.84 -11.66 -20.98
N ALA A 22 22.66 -11.10 -19.79
CA ALA A 22 22.88 -11.86 -18.55
C ALA A 22 22.09 -13.17 -18.68
N ALA A 23 22.71 -14.29 -18.30
CA ALA A 23 22.03 -15.58 -18.29
C ALA A 23 20.73 -15.43 -17.49
N GLY A 24 19.59 -15.74 -18.12
CA GLY A 24 18.27 -15.55 -17.53
C GLY A 24 18.18 -16.21 -16.16
N THR A 25 17.39 -15.61 -15.27
CA THR A 25 17.16 -16.15 -13.92
C THR A 25 16.68 -17.60 -14.04
N PRO A 26 17.33 -18.57 -13.36
CA PRO A 26 16.92 -19.97 -13.44
C PRO A 26 15.44 -20.11 -13.07
N CYS A 27 14.69 -20.84 -13.90
CA CYS A 27 13.30 -21.13 -13.61
C CYS A 27 13.18 -21.93 -12.32
N PRO A 28 12.29 -21.56 -11.36
CA PRO A 28 12.22 -22.18 -10.04
C PRO A 28 11.77 -23.64 -10.07
N ASP A 29 11.14 -24.05 -11.16
CA ASP A 29 10.65 -25.41 -11.42
C ASP A 29 11.07 -25.84 -12.82
N VAL A 30 11.64 -27.02 -12.94
CA VAL A 30 12.01 -27.63 -14.22
C VAL A 30 10.79 -27.88 -15.13
N SER A 31 9.58 -27.87 -14.58
CA SER A 31 8.31 -27.97 -15.31
C SER A 31 7.74 -26.63 -15.75
N ALA A 32 8.39 -25.51 -15.42
CA ALA A 32 7.97 -24.18 -15.85
C ALA A 32 8.88 -23.61 -16.95
N SER A 33 8.33 -22.71 -17.78
CA SER A 33 9.08 -21.88 -18.73
C SER A 33 9.16 -20.46 -18.17
N CYS A 34 10.35 -19.87 -18.16
CA CYS A 34 10.56 -18.51 -17.67
C CYS A 34 10.98 -17.55 -18.77
N THR A 35 10.66 -16.28 -18.59
CA THR A 35 11.17 -15.16 -19.39
C THR A 35 11.48 -13.99 -18.45
N ASP A 36 12.51 -13.26 -18.74
CA ASP A 36 12.91 -12.05 -18.05
C ASP A 36 13.48 -11.03 -19.04
N GLY A 37 13.59 -9.78 -18.59
CA GLY A 37 14.13 -8.70 -19.41
C GLY A 37 13.86 -7.34 -18.78
N GLN A 38 13.88 -6.32 -19.63
CA GLN A 38 13.60 -4.94 -19.24
C GLN A 38 12.51 -4.33 -20.12
N LEU A 39 11.64 -3.53 -19.51
CA LEU A 39 10.72 -2.64 -20.20
C LEU A 39 11.49 -1.49 -20.87
N PRO A 40 10.86 -0.71 -21.77
CA PRO A 40 11.54 0.40 -22.47
C PRO A 40 12.15 1.44 -21.54
N ASP A 41 11.61 1.63 -20.35
CA ASP A 41 12.12 2.54 -19.31
C ASP A 41 13.27 1.94 -18.47
N GLY A 42 13.67 0.69 -18.74
CA GLY A 42 14.68 -0.06 -18.00
C GLY A 42 14.13 -0.85 -16.81
N THR A 43 12.83 -0.79 -16.52
CA THR A 43 12.22 -1.56 -15.42
C THR A 43 12.35 -3.06 -15.66
N PRO A 44 12.99 -3.84 -14.76
CA PRO A 44 13.07 -5.27 -14.88
C PRO A 44 11.70 -5.95 -14.79
N TYR A 45 11.50 -7.00 -15.60
CA TYR A 45 10.35 -7.89 -15.47
C TYR A 45 10.81 -9.36 -15.48
N THR A 46 10.01 -10.21 -14.86
CA THR A 46 10.22 -11.68 -14.85
C THR A 46 8.86 -12.37 -14.82
N PHE A 47 8.73 -13.47 -15.58
CA PHE A 47 7.55 -14.34 -15.57
C PHE A 47 7.93 -15.80 -15.55
N ALA A 48 7.08 -16.63 -14.93
CA ALA A 48 7.12 -18.09 -14.99
C ALA A 48 5.74 -18.63 -15.40
N LYS A 49 5.72 -19.53 -16.38
CA LYS A 49 4.51 -20.20 -16.86
C LYS A 49 4.66 -21.71 -16.66
N PRO A 50 3.76 -22.38 -15.89
CA PRO A 50 3.85 -23.82 -15.68
C PRO A 50 3.45 -24.61 -16.92
N ALA A 51 3.94 -25.83 -17.05
CA ALA A 51 3.60 -26.72 -18.19
C ALA A 51 2.09 -27.00 -18.25
N ARG A 52 1.43 -27.17 -17.10
CA ARG A 52 -0.03 -27.32 -16.98
C ARG A 52 -0.70 -25.98 -16.68
N TRP A 53 -0.57 -25.03 -17.60
CA TRP A 53 -1.14 -23.70 -17.44
C TRP A 53 -2.67 -23.71 -17.49
N ASN A 54 -3.31 -23.07 -16.51
CA ASN A 54 -4.77 -22.97 -16.40
C ASN A 54 -5.37 -21.81 -17.21
N GLY A 55 -4.54 -21.05 -17.95
CA GLY A 55 -4.93 -19.90 -18.78
C GLY A 55 -4.89 -18.56 -18.05
N ALA A 56 -4.62 -18.53 -16.73
CA ALA A 56 -4.52 -17.30 -15.97
C ALA A 56 -3.05 -16.87 -15.75
N VAL A 57 -2.79 -15.56 -15.85
CA VAL A 57 -1.53 -14.93 -15.44
C VAL A 57 -1.77 -13.90 -14.34
N LEU A 58 -0.95 -13.92 -13.31
CA LEU A 58 -0.90 -12.91 -12.23
C LEU A 58 0.25 -11.95 -12.50
N VAL A 59 -0.02 -10.65 -12.45
CA VAL A 59 0.98 -9.60 -12.67
C VAL A 59 1.09 -8.74 -11.42
N ASP A 60 2.28 -8.79 -10.77
CA ASP A 60 2.57 -8.11 -9.48
C ASP A 60 3.74 -7.13 -9.62
N LEU A 61 3.64 -5.97 -8.96
CA LEU A 61 4.63 -4.91 -9.00
C LEU A 61 6.02 -5.35 -8.52
N ASP A 62 6.15 -6.10 -7.45
CA ASP A 62 7.45 -6.44 -6.85
C ASP A 62 7.93 -7.85 -7.18
N PHE A 63 7.29 -8.53 -8.12
CA PHE A 63 7.59 -9.91 -8.45
C PHE A 63 9.04 -10.11 -8.91
N ALA A 64 9.54 -9.28 -9.81
CA ALA A 64 10.90 -9.41 -10.35
C ALA A 64 12.00 -9.11 -9.32
N ALA A 65 11.67 -8.62 -8.13
CA ALA A 65 12.60 -8.42 -7.02
C ALA A 65 12.79 -9.68 -6.14
N GLY A 66 12.56 -10.88 -6.67
CA GLY A 66 12.77 -12.15 -5.95
C GLY A 66 11.50 -13.00 -5.80
N GLY A 67 10.40 -12.62 -6.47
CA GLY A 67 9.12 -13.33 -6.41
C GLY A 67 9.21 -14.80 -6.84
N LEU A 68 10.13 -15.16 -7.74
CA LEU A 68 10.34 -16.54 -8.16
C LEU A 68 10.68 -17.51 -7.02
N ALA A 69 11.36 -17.03 -5.97
CA ALA A 69 11.74 -17.84 -4.81
C ALA A 69 10.66 -17.93 -3.73
N SER A 70 9.52 -17.22 -3.91
CA SER A 70 8.46 -17.15 -2.92
C SER A 70 7.70 -18.49 -2.80
N PRO A 71 7.35 -18.95 -1.57
CA PRO A 71 6.46 -20.10 -1.37
C PRO A 71 5.09 -19.92 -2.07
N LEU A 72 4.59 -18.69 -2.13
CA LEU A 72 3.35 -18.37 -2.85
C LEU A 72 3.50 -18.66 -4.34
N THR A 73 4.61 -18.24 -4.96
CA THR A 73 4.90 -18.50 -6.38
C THR A 73 4.88 -19.98 -6.69
N LYS A 74 5.61 -20.80 -5.89
CA LYS A 74 5.62 -22.24 -6.08
C LYS A 74 4.20 -22.80 -6.02
N SER A 75 3.43 -22.41 -5.03
CA SER A 75 2.07 -22.89 -4.82
C SER A 75 1.12 -22.47 -5.95
N LEU A 76 1.27 -21.26 -6.51
CA LEU A 76 0.48 -20.78 -7.66
C LEU A 76 0.86 -21.53 -8.95
N LEU A 77 2.16 -21.77 -9.20
CA LEU A 77 2.62 -22.58 -10.33
C LEU A 77 2.08 -24.02 -10.26
N ASP A 78 2.11 -24.65 -9.08
CA ASP A 78 1.56 -26.00 -8.87
C ASP A 78 0.05 -26.07 -9.18
N ARG A 79 -0.68 -24.96 -9.00
CA ARG A 79 -2.11 -24.79 -9.33
C ARG A 79 -2.36 -24.38 -10.79
N GLY A 80 -1.30 -24.23 -11.57
CA GLY A 80 -1.37 -23.90 -12.99
C GLY A 80 -1.46 -22.40 -13.31
N TYR A 81 -1.27 -21.50 -12.36
CA TYR A 81 -1.18 -20.07 -12.64
C TYR A 81 0.19 -19.73 -13.24
N ALA A 82 0.22 -18.94 -14.29
CA ALA A 82 1.42 -18.22 -14.65
C ALA A 82 1.54 -17.00 -13.70
N VAL A 83 2.76 -16.66 -13.31
CA VAL A 83 3.03 -15.59 -12.34
C VAL A 83 4.19 -14.74 -12.82
N GLY A 84 4.15 -13.45 -12.55
CA GLY A 84 5.24 -12.57 -12.91
C GLY A 84 4.94 -11.11 -12.61
N GLY A 85 5.75 -10.23 -13.18
CA GLY A 85 5.59 -8.79 -13.03
C GLY A 85 6.90 -8.05 -13.01
N THR A 86 6.90 -6.88 -12.40
CA THR A 86 7.98 -5.90 -12.45
C THR A 86 8.67 -5.69 -11.10
N THR A 87 9.48 -4.63 -10.98
CA THR A 87 9.95 -4.07 -9.71
C THR A 87 9.62 -2.59 -9.63
N ARG A 88 9.61 -2.03 -8.42
CA ARG A 88 9.52 -0.58 -8.19
C ARG A 88 10.87 0.16 -8.26
N ALA A 89 11.95 -0.50 -8.69
CA ALA A 89 13.31 0.08 -8.64
C ALA A 89 13.40 1.41 -9.41
N ILE A 90 12.68 1.52 -10.53
CA ILE A 90 12.64 2.75 -11.36
C ILE A 90 11.44 3.63 -11.00
N SER A 91 10.24 3.06 -10.93
CA SER A 91 9.04 3.84 -10.64
C SER A 91 9.04 4.43 -9.23
N SER A 92 9.68 3.77 -8.24
CA SER A 92 9.63 4.19 -6.84
C SER A 92 8.17 4.47 -6.40
N TRP A 93 7.88 5.66 -5.87
CA TRP A 93 6.54 6.12 -5.51
C TRP A 93 5.81 6.86 -6.65
N ASN A 94 6.26 6.74 -7.90
CA ASN A 94 5.46 7.18 -9.06
C ASN A 94 4.43 6.11 -9.40
N ILE A 95 3.25 6.23 -8.82
CA ILE A 95 2.18 5.21 -8.92
C ILE A 95 1.65 5.09 -10.35
N ALA A 96 1.47 6.20 -11.08
CA ALA A 96 1.04 6.15 -12.47
C ALA A 96 2.00 5.33 -13.33
N HIS A 97 3.30 5.61 -13.22
CA HIS A 97 4.33 4.87 -13.94
C HIS A 97 4.35 3.37 -13.56
N ALA A 98 4.18 3.06 -12.27
CA ALA A 98 4.07 1.67 -11.82
C ALA A 98 2.83 0.96 -12.41
N ILE A 99 1.69 1.65 -12.54
CA ILE A 99 0.47 1.14 -13.19
C ILE A 99 0.73 0.85 -14.67
N ASP A 100 1.34 1.79 -15.41
CA ASP A 100 1.66 1.63 -16.84
C ASP A 100 2.62 0.44 -17.05
N ASN A 101 3.60 0.27 -16.16
CA ASN A 101 4.54 -0.84 -16.22
C ASN A 101 3.87 -2.22 -16.04
N GLN A 102 2.74 -2.34 -15.32
CA GLN A 102 2.03 -3.61 -15.23
C GLN A 102 1.40 -3.99 -16.59
N ALA A 103 0.82 -3.03 -17.31
CA ALA A 103 0.28 -3.27 -18.65
C ALA A 103 1.40 -3.64 -19.65
N ALA A 104 2.52 -2.91 -19.61
CA ALA A 104 3.68 -3.21 -20.44
C ALA A 104 4.31 -4.59 -20.13
N ALA A 105 4.34 -4.99 -18.86
CA ALA A 105 4.82 -6.31 -18.45
C ALA A 105 3.90 -7.43 -18.97
N LEU A 106 2.57 -7.23 -18.93
CA LEU A 106 1.62 -8.17 -19.51
C LEU A 106 1.88 -8.36 -21.01
N ASP A 107 2.19 -7.28 -21.77
CA ASP A 107 2.56 -7.38 -23.20
C ASP A 107 3.81 -8.24 -23.40
N ARG A 108 4.80 -8.18 -22.48
CA ARG A 108 5.99 -9.05 -22.53
C ARG A 108 5.66 -10.52 -22.25
N PHE A 109 4.76 -10.78 -21.30
CA PHE A 109 4.26 -12.12 -21.05
C PHE A 109 3.58 -12.69 -22.31
N GLU A 110 2.66 -11.93 -22.90
CA GLU A 110 1.90 -12.36 -24.08
C GLU A 110 2.81 -12.57 -25.30
N THR A 111 3.85 -11.75 -25.45
CA THR A 111 4.86 -11.93 -26.51
C THR A 111 5.63 -13.25 -26.35
N ALA A 112 5.97 -13.62 -25.12
CA ALA A 112 6.78 -14.81 -24.84
C ALA A 112 5.95 -16.11 -24.85
N PHE A 113 4.70 -16.07 -24.39
CA PHE A 113 3.91 -17.27 -24.08
C PHE A 113 2.54 -17.34 -24.75
N GLY A 114 2.19 -16.33 -25.55
CA GLY A 114 0.86 -16.17 -26.12
C GLY A 114 -0.14 -15.49 -25.18
N ALA A 115 -1.27 -15.08 -25.74
CA ALA A 115 -2.32 -14.36 -25.01
C ALA A 115 -2.84 -15.17 -23.81
N ALA A 116 -2.96 -14.50 -22.66
CA ALA A 116 -3.61 -15.09 -21.50
C ALA A 116 -5.13 -15.15 -21.71
N ARG A 117 -5.78 -16.21 -21.22
CA ARG A 117 -7.25 -16.26 -21.16
C ARG A 117 -7.79 -15.34 -20.08
N TYR A 118 -7.02 -15.18 -18.99
CA TYR A 118 -7.34 -14.30 -17.86
C TYR A 118 -6.07 -13.61 -17.38
N ALA A 119 -6.02 -12.29 -17.51
CA ALA A 119 -4.98 -11.44 -16.94
C ALA A 119 -5.49 -10.83 -15.63
N ILE A 120 -4.81 -11.10 -14.54
CA ILE A 120 -5.20 -10.67 -13.19
C ILE A 120 -4.09 -9.78 -12.63
N ALA A 121 -4.40 -8.51 -12.32
CA ALA A 121 -3.50 -7.65 -11.56
C ALA A 121 -3.54 -8.07 -10.09
N GLU A 122 -2.38 -8.42 -9.52
CA GLU A 122 -2.25 -8.84 -8.12
C GLU A 122 -1.14 -8.02 -7.49
N GLY A 123 -1.18 -7.86 -6.19
CA GLY A 123 -0.06 -7.25 -5.50
C GLY A 123 -0.36 -6.87 -4.07
N ARG A 124 0.72 -6.62 -3.33
CA ARG A 124 0.69 -6.30 -1.90
C ARG A 124 1.23 -4.90 -1.65
N SER A 125 0.72 -4.22 -0.60
CA SER A 125 1.18 -2.89 -0.21
C SER A 125 1.02 -1.88 -1.36
N MET A 126 2.10 -1.24 -1.79
CA MET A 126 2.11 -0.41 -3.00
C MET A 126 1.66 -1.21 -4.23
N GLY A 127 2.06 -2.49 -4.36
CA GLY A 127 1.57 -3.39 -5.41
C GLY A 127 0.06 -3.59 -5.36
N GLY A 128 -0.54 -3.67 -4.16
CA GLY A 128 -2.00 -3.71 -3.99
C GLY A 128 -2.68 -2.40 -4.42
N MET A 129 -2.08 -1.27 -4.15
CA MET A 129 -2.55 0.03 -4.66
C MET A 129 -2.46 0.10 -6.19
N VAL A 130 -1.36 -0.39 -6.76
CA VAL A 130 -1.13 -0.46 -8.21
C VAL A 130 -2.13 -1.43 -8.86
N ALA A 131 -2.38 -2.60 -8.28
CA ALA A 131 -3.37 -3.55 -8.80
C ALA A 131 -4.79 -2.96 -8.85
N ALA A 132 -5.20 -2.22 -7.81
CA ALA A 132 -6.46 -1.45 -7.84
C ALA A 132 -6.45 -0.34 -8.89
N GLY A 133 -5.30 0.33 -9.07
CA GLY A 133 -5.09 1.34 -10.12
C GLY A 133 -5.19 0.76 -11.53
N VAL A 134 -4.59 -0.40 -11.75
CA VAL A 134 -4.71 -1.16 -13.01
C VAL A 134 -6.18 -1.47 -13.33
N ALA A 135 -6.98 -1.89 -12.34
CA ALA A 135 -8.40 -2.16 -12.54
C ALA A 135 -9.19 -0.91 -12.99
N GLN A 136 -8.77 0.28 -12.57
CA GLN A 136 -9.39 1.55 -12.99
C GLN A 136 -8.87 2.04 -14.34
N VAL A 137 -7.54 1.95 -14.61
CA VAL A 137 -6.89 2.56 -15.77
C VAL A 137 -6.89 1.63 -16.99
N TYR A 138 -6.72 0.33 -16.76
CA TYR A 138 -6.57 -0.68 -17.81
C TYR A 138 -7.65 -1.80 -17.80
N PRO A 139 -8.96 -1.48 -17.65
CA PRO A 139 -10.01 -2.50 -17.57
C PRO A 139 -10.21 -3.27 -18.89
N GLY A 140 -9.60 -2.84 -19.99
CA GLY A 140 -9.60 -3.55 -21.29
C GLY A 140 -8.38 -4.46 -21.48
N ARG A 141 -7.41 -4.44 -20.56
CA ARG A 141 -6.19 -5.26 -20.63
C ARG A 141 -6.14 -6.31 -19.52
N PHE A 142 -6.79 -6.05 -18.40
CA PHE A 142 -6.91 -6.98 -17.29
C PHE A 142 -8.37 -7.38 -17.08
N ASP A 143 -8.57 -8.62 -16.67
CA ASP A 143 -9.90 -9.20 -16.44
C ASP A 143 -10.35 -9.09 -14.99
N ALA A 144 -9.42 -8.94 -14.05
CA ALA A 144 -9.70 -8.79 -12.63
C ALA A 144 -8.51 -8.18 -11.88
N ALA A 145 -8.74 -7.82 -10.60
CA ALA A 145 -7.67 -7.44 -9.69
C ALA A 145 -7.84 -8.02 -8.28
N VAL A 146 -6.69 -8.30 -7.62
CA VAL A 146 -6.59 -8.78 -6.24
C VAL A 146 -5.65 -7.86 -5.44
N PRO A 147 -6.10 -6.67 -5.06
CA PRO A 147 -5.35 -5.78 -4.18
C PRO A 147 -5.27 -6.35 -2.77
N MET A 148 -4.06 -6.61 -2.27
CA MET A 148 -3.82 -7.07 -0.90
C MET A 148 -3.11 -5.98 -0.09
N CYS A 149 -3.61 -5.67 1.11
CA CYS A 149 -3.04 -4.63 1.99
C CYS A 149 -2.67 -3.33 1.23
N GLY A 150 -3.44 -2.97 0.21
CA GLY A 150 -3.17 -1.83 -0.65
C GLY A 150 -3.52 -0.48 -0.01
N GLY A 151 -2.81 0.58 -0.40
CA GLY A 151 -3.10 1.96 -0.01
C GLY A 151 -4.37 2.50 -0.68
N LEU A 152 -5.54 1.92 -0.39
CA LEU A 152 -6.80 2.20 -1.09
C LEU A 152 -7.47 3.54 -0.68
N GLY A 153 -6.83 4.33 0.17
CA GLY A 153 -7.13 5.75 0.34
C GLY A 153 -6.67 6.62 -0.83
N GLY A 154 -6.00 6.04 -1.81
CA GLY A 154 -5.40 6.74 -2.95
C GLY A 154 -4.12 7.51 -2.60
N SER A 155 -3.47 8.06 -3.61
CA SER A 155 -2.20 8.76 -3.44
C SER A 155 -2.30 9.97 -2.51
N VAL A 156 -3.41 10.70 -2.52
CA VAL A 156 -3.61 11.90 -1.69
C VAL A 156 -4.10 11.55 -0.29
N GLY A 157 -5.19 10.78 -0.18
CA GLY A 157 -5.87 10.51 1.09
C GLY A 157 -4.98 9.83 2.13
N GLN A 158 -4.24 8.78 1.73
CA GLN A 158 -3.34 8.07 2.65
C GLN A 158 -2.22 8.95 3.21
N TRP A 159 -1.70 9.92 2.43
CA TRP A 159 -0.62 10.80 2.89
C TRP A 159 -1.13 11.94 3.76
N ASN A 160 -2.36 12.38 3.56
CA ASN A 160 -3.05 13.29 4.49
C ASN A 160 -3.34 12.60 5.83
N GLN A 161 -3.77 11.33 5.83
CA GLN A 161 -3.94 10.54 7.07
C GLN A 161 -2.61 10.45 7.86
N LYS A 162 -1.49 10.18 7.16
CA LYS A 162 -0.17 10.13 7.79
C LYS A 162 0.26 11.48 8.36
N LEU A 163 -0.03 12.57 7.64
CA LEU A 163 0.21 13.92 8.15
C LEU A 163 -0.53 14.17 9.47
N ASP A 164 -1.82 13.83 9.54
CA ASP A 164 -2.65 14.08 10.71
C ASP A 164 -2.12 13.37 11.96
N THR A 165 -1.67 12.12 11.83
CA THR A 165 -1.06 11.36 12.93
C THR A 165 0.21 12.05 13.44
N VAL A 166 1.15 12.36 12.53
CA VAL A 166 2.45 12.94 12.90
C VAL A 166 2.29 14.37 13.42
N PHE A 167 1.37 15.15 12.84
CA PHE A 167 1.01 16.48 13.32
C PHE A 167 0.45 16.43 14.76
N THR A 168 -0.45 15.49 15.04
CA THR A 168 -1.02 15.32 16.38
C THR A 168 0.05 14.96 17.40
N LEU A 169 0.95 14.01 17.10
CA LEU A 169 2.10 13.68 17.95
C LEU A 169 2.98 14.89 18.20
N LYS A 170 3.35 15.61 17.14
CA LYS A 170 4.22 16.80 17.24
C LYS A 170 3.62 17.87 18.15
N THR A 171 2.36 18.22 17.93
CA THR A 171 1.65 19.28 18.64
C THR A 171 1.47 18.96 20.12
N LEU A 172 1.09 17.72 20.45
CA LEU A 172 0.70 17.37 21.82
C LEU A 172 1.87 16.89 22.68
N LEU A 173 2.85 16.21 22.08
CA LEU A 173 3.95 15.59 22.82
C LEU A 173 5.27 16.36 22.70
N PHE A 174 5.52 16.99 21.57
CA PHE A 174 6.83 17.57 21.26
C PHE A 174 6.75 19.03 20.78
N PRO A 175 5.99 19.90 21.47
CA PRO A 175 5.88 21.30 21.07
C PRO A 175 7.26 21.97 21.09
N GLY A 176 7.54 22.80 20.09
CA GLY A 176 8.81 23.52 19.98
C GLY A 176 10.03 22.65 19.61
N SER A 177 9.90 21.30 19.51
CA SER A 177 11.02 20.45 19.06
C SER A 177 11.31 20.66 17.56
N ASP A 178 12.46 20.19 17.10
CA ASP A 178 12.88 20.23 15.69
C ASP A 178 12.44 18.97 14.89
N LEU A 179 11.56 18.12 15.46
CA LEU A 179 11.04 16.95 14.79
C LEU A 179 10.19 17.36 13.58
N PRO A 180 10.57 16.99 12.35
CA PRO A 180 9.88 17.45 11.14
C PRO A 180 8.61 16.65 10.89
N VAL A 181 7.54 17.34 10.48
CA VAL A 181 6.26 16.74 10.03
C VAL A 181 6.21 16.64 8.50
N THR A 182 6.72 17.65 7.83
CA THR A 182 6.90 17.78 6.38
C THR A 182 8.27 18.38 6.08
N GLY A 183 8.69 18.42 4.83
CA GLY A 183 10.01 18.92 4.48
C GLY A 183 11.13 18.04 5.06
N LEU A 184 11.01 16.73 4.94
CA LEU A 184 11.88 15.77 5.60
C LEU A 184 13.34 15.96 5.16
N PRO A 185 14.33 15.96 6.10
CA PRO A 185 15.73 16.10 5.78
C PRO A 185 16.29 14.88 5.04
N ALA A 186 17.49 15.02 4.48
CA ALA A 186 18.17 13.94 3.77
C ALA A 186 18.58 12.77 4.69
N ASP A 187 18.88 13.06 5.96
CA ASP A 187 19.16 12.05 6.98
C ASP A 187 17.86 11.38 7.44
N VAL A 188 17.35 10.48 6.60
CA VAL A 188 16.15 9.69 6.88
C VAL A 188 16.34 8.77 8.08
N PRO A 189 17.41 7.96 8.19
CA PRO A 189 17.60 7.06 9.33
C PRO A 189 17.68 7.81 10.67
N GLY A 190 18.45 8.89 10.75
CA GLY A 190 18.55 9.70 11.97
C GLY A 190 17.23 10.37 12.33
N THR A 191 16.46 10.84 11.34
CA THR A 191 15.13 11.41 11.56
C THR A 191 14.13 10.37 12.08
N GLN A 192 14.12 9.15 11.51
CA GLN A 192 13.30 8.05 12.01
C GLN A 192 13.67 7.70 13.46
N GLN A 193 14.96 7.57 13.76
CA GLN A 193 15.43 7.24 15.09
C GLN A 193 15.02 8.31 16.13
N ARG A 194 15.12 9.60 15.78
CA ARG A 194 14.67 10.69 16.65
C ARG A 194 13.16 10.61 16.96
N TRP A 195 12.34 10.38 15.95
CA TRP A 195 10.90 10.18 16.12
C TRP A 195 10.57 8.98 16.99
N LEU A 196 11.18 7.82 16.71
CA LEU A 196 10.96 6.58 17.47
C LEU A 196 11.40 6.75 18.94
N SER A 197 12.59 7.30 19.19
CA SER A 197 13.08 7.53 20.54
C SER A 197 12.20 8.52 21.32
N ALA A 198 11.72 9.58 20.69
CA ALA A 198 10.83 10.55 21.31
C ALA A 198 9.48 9.90 21.71
N VAL A 199 8.87 9.12 20.82
CA VAL A 199 7.60 8.43 21.10
C VAL A 199 7.79 7.34 22.16
N GLN A 200 8.88 6.57 22.14
CA GLN A 200 9.21 5.58 23.16
C GLN A 200 9.38 6.24 24.54
N SER A 201 10.03 7.41 24.61
CA SER A 201 10.17 8.16 25.86
C SER A 201 8.82 8.67 26.37
N ALA A 202 7.94 9.16 25.49
CA ALA A 202 6.60 9.58 25.85
C ALA A 202 5.73 8.41 26.37
N GLN A 203 5.90 7.21 25.81
CA GLN A 203 5.19 6.00 26.22
C GLN A 203 5.45 5.61 27.68
N ALA A 204 6.51 6.09 28.30
CA ALA A 204 6.83 5.81 29.69
C ALA A 204 5.95 6.56 30.70
N THR A 205 5.15 7.56 30.28
CA THR A 205 4.31 8.39 31.15
C THR A 205 2.81 8.17 30.86
N ALA A 206 1.97 8.44 31.88
CA ALA A 206 0.51 8.34 31.71
C ALA A 206 -0.01 9.35 30.68
N GLU A 207 0.51 10.58 30.70
CA GLU A 207 0.16 11.66 29.79
C GLU A 207 0.61 11.33 28.35
N GLY A 208 1.81 10.75 28.22
CA GLY A 208 2.33 10.33 26.92
C GLY A 208 1.49 9.23 26.29
N LYS A 209 1.14 8.19 27.04
CA LYS A 209 0.24 7.12 26.60
C LYS A 209 -1.10 7.66 26.12
N ALA A 210 -1.73 8.54 26.88
CA ALA A 210 -3.00 9.16 26.53
C ALA A 210 -2.92 9.91 25.18
N ARG A 211 -1.88 10.71 24.97
CA ARG A 211 -1.68 11.49 23.73
C ARG A 211 -1.24 10.64 22.54
N ILE A 212 -0.45 9.59 22.76
CA ILE A 212 -0.13 8.58 21.72
C ILE A 212 -1.41 7.88 21.26
N ALA A 213 -2.26 7.47 22.21
CA ALA A 213 -3.55 6.87 21.88
C ALA A 213 -4.45 7.82 21.06
N LEU A 214 -4.50 9.11 21.43
CA LEU A 214 -5.27 10.11 20.67
C LEU A 214 -4.72 10.28 19.24
N ALA A 215 -3.40 10.40 19.08
CA ALA A 215 -2.77 10.53 17.77
C ALA A 215 -3.02 9.29 16.88
N SER A 216 -2.95 8.11 17.48
CA SER A 216 -3.23 6.84 16.80
C SER A 216 -4.70 6.71 16.41
N ALA A 217 -5.63 7.14 17.27
CA ALA A 217 -7.06 7.15 16.99
C ALA A 217 -7.41 8.13 15.84
N ILE A 218 -6.85 9.34 15.85
CA ILE A 218 -6.99 10.32 14.75
C ILE A 218 -6.43 9.76 13.45
N GLY A 219 -5.27 9.10 13.50
CA GLY A 219 -4.64 8.42 12.37
C GLY A 219 -5.32 7.11 11.97
N GLN A 220 -6.32 6.66 12.71
CA GLN A 220 -7.02 5.38 12.48
C GLN A 220 -6.06 4.17 12.44
N LEU A 221 -5.00 4.22 13.25
CA LEU A 221 -4.09 3.09 13.44
C LEU A 221 -4.82 1.97 14.20
N PRO A 222 -4.53 0.70 13.93
CA PRO A 222 -5.20 -0.39 14.65
C PRO A 222 -4.84 -0.40 16.14
N GLY A 223 -5.78 -0.89 16.97
CA GLY A 223 -5.54 -1.17 18.40
C GLY A 223 -4.78 -2.48 18.64
N TRP A 224 -4.08 -2.98 17.63
CA TRP A 224 -3.34 -4.23 17.66
C TRP A 224 -2.12 -4.12 16.75
N GLY A 225 -0.93 -4.46 17.22
CA GLY A 225 0.31 -4.27 16.48
C GLY A 225 1.32 -5.39 16.74
N VAL A 226 2.45 -5.32 16.06
CA VAL A 226 3.57 -6.28 16.16
C VAL A 226 4.63 -5.71 17.09
N ALA A 227 5.14 -6.52 18.00
CA ALA A 227 6.21 -6.13 18.91
C ALA A 227 7.55 -5.95 18.16
N PRO A 228 8.53 -5.21 18.76
CA PRO A 228 9.84 -4.99 18.12
C PRO A 228 10.62 -6.26 17.78
N ASP A 229 10.41 -7.35 18.50
CA ASP A 229 11.02 -8.67 18.25
C ASP A 229 10.31 -9.47 17.15
N GLY A 230 9.26 -8.89 16.52
CA GLY A 230 8.47 -9.53 15.46
C GLY A 230 7.33 -10.41 15.98
N THR A 231 7.17 -10.56 17.30
CA THR A 231 6.04 -11.32 17.85
C THR A 231 4.74 -10.53 17.78
N THR A 232 3.63 -11.25 17.61
CA THR A 232 2.29 -10.65 17.62
C THR A 232 1.59 -11.02 18.92
N PRO A 233 1.34 -10.05 19.83
CA PRO A 233 0.59 -10.32 21.05
C PRO A 233 -0.87 -10.74 20.71
N PRO A 234 -1.60 -11.35 21.65
CA PRO A 234 -3.02 -11.62 21.47
C PRO A 234 -3.80 -10.34 21.13
N VAL A 235 -4.91 -10.50 20.39
CA VAL A 235 -5.85 -9.39 20.15
C VAL A 235 -6.34 -8.86 21.49
N PRO A 236 -6.20 -7.56 21.80
CA PRO A 236 -6.69 -7.01 23.06
C PRO A 236 -8.22 -7.04 23.12
N ASP A 237 -8.75 -7.19 24.34
CA ASP A 237 -10.18 -6.97 24.57
C ASP A 237 -10.50 -5.49 24.30
N ASP A 238 -11.57 -5.22 23.55
CA ASP A 238 -12.02 -3.84 23.23
C ASP A 238 -12.33 -2.98 24.47
N ARG A 239 -12.51 -3.59 25.63
CA ARG A 239 -12.76 -2.93 26.91
C ARG A 239 -11.47 -2.68 27.71
N ASP A 240 -10.38 -3.32 27.35
CA ASP A 240 -9.06 -3.13 27.95
C ASP A 240 -8.36 -1.90 27.33
N ALA A 241 -8.49 -0.75 27.99
CA ALA A 241 -7.90 0.50 27.52
C ALA A 241 -6.38 0.45 27.41
N ASP A 242 -5.70 -0.28 28.28
CA ASP A 242 -4.24 -0.42 28.26
C ASP A 242 -3.80 -1.38 27.14
N GLY A 243 -4.51 -2.48 26.95
CA GLY A 243 -4.24 -3.40 25.85
C GLY A 243 -4.46 -2.76 24.49
N VAL A 244 -5.55 -2.01 24.29
CA VAL A 244 -5.83 -1.27 23.05
C VAL A 244 -4.78 -0.17 22.83
N GLU A 245 -4.38 0.59 23.86
CA GLU A 245 -3.32 1.58 23.78
C GLU A 245 -1.98 0.95 23.41
N GLN A 246 -1.60 -0.12 24.08
CA GLN A 246 -0.37 -0.84 23.77
C GLN A 246 -0.37 -1.33 22.31
N GLY A 247 -1.50 -1.82 21.80
CA GLY A 247 -1.66 -2.17 20.40
C GLY A 247 -1.47 -0.99 19.45
N MET A 248 -2.05 0.18 19.77
CA MET A 248 -1.85 1.42 19.02
C MET A 248 -0.39 1.88 19.02
N PHE A 249 0.28 1.80 20.18
CA PHE A 249 1.71 2.11 20.30
C PHE A 249 2.57 1.16 19.45
N LEU A 250 2.29 -0.15 19.48
CA LEU A 250 2.99 -1.13 18.65
C LEU A 250 2.74 -0.89 17.16
N ALA A 251 1.55 -0.53 16.74
CA ALA A 251 1.26 -0.14 15.37
C ALA A 251 2.05 1.11 14.95
N LEU A 252 2.18 2.09 15.84
CA LEU A 252 2.88 3.33 15.60
C LEU A 252 4.40 3.16 15.52
N ALA A 253 5.00 2.41 16.45
CA ALA A 253 6.43 2.38 16.69
C ALA A 253 7.06 0.97 16.79
N GLY A 254 6.27 -0.09 16.72
CA GLY A 254 6.72 -1.48 16.83
C GLY A 254 6.89 -2.21 15.50
N GLY A 255 7.34 -3.46 15.60
CA GLY A 255 7.51 -4.36 14.45
C GLY A 255 8.60 -3.97 13.48
N PRO A 256 8.78 -4.76 12.41
CA PRO A 256 9.80 -4.51 11.40
C PRO A 256 9.48 -3.34 10.47
N LEU A 257 8.21 -2.93 10.38
CA LEU A 257 7.75 -1.80 9.59
C LEU A 257 6.82 -0.90 10.42
N PRO A 258 7.38 -0.09 11.35
CA PRO A 258 6.58 0.83 12.15
C PRO A 258 5.96 1.92 11.28
N TYR A 259 4.75 2.37 11.64
CA TYR A 259 4.07 3.45 10.93
C TYR A 259 4.92 4.72 10.82
N LEU A 260 5.60 5.13 11.92
CA LEU A 260 6.51 6.27 11.92
C LEU A 260 7.67 6.09 10.95
N GLY A 261 8.17 4.87 10.76
CA GLY A 261 9.21 4.58 9.78
C GLY A 261 8.79 4.98 8.37
N GLN A 262 7.59 4.55 7.95
CA GLN A 262 7.07 4.90 6.63
C GLN A 262 6.66 6.39 6.54
N ALA A 263 6.09 6.95 7.61
CA ALA A 263 5.71 8.37 7.66
C ALA A 263 6.92 9.31 7.51
N VAL A 264 8.14 8.84 7.73
CA VAL A 264 9.39 9.58 7.48
C VAL A 264 10.01 9.21 6.13
N SER A 265 10.37 7.92 5.93
CA SER A 265 11.16 7.49 4.76
C SER A 265 10.40 7.65 3.44
N SER A 266 9.19 7.10 3.37
CA SER A 266 8.39 7.18 2.14
C SER A 266 7.91 8.61 1.88
N ARG A 267 7.59 9.37 2.94
CA ARG A 267 7.27 10.80 2.78
C ARG A 267 8.42 11.57 2.15
N ARG A 268 9.65 11.39 2.63
CA ARG A 268 10.83 12.04 2.03
C ARG A 268 10.91 11.77 0.54
N THR A 269 10.80 10.49 0.14
CA THR A 269 10.83 10.11 -1.28
C THR A 269 9.72 10.77 -2.08
N ILE A 270 8.51 10.81 -1.54
CA ILE A 270 7.35 11.43 -2.20
C ILE A 270 7.52 12.94 -2.32
N GLU A 271 7.96 13.63 -1.27
CA GLU A 271 8.24 15.07 -1.33
C GLU A 271 9.30 15.40 -2.38
N GLN A 272 10.32 14.54 -2.55
CA GLN A 272 11.34 14.70 -3.61
C GLN A 272 10.73 14.50 -5.00
N LEU A 273 9.95 13.45 -5.22
CA LEU A 273 9.32 13.17 -6.51
C LEU A 273 8.26 14.23 -6.87
N ALA A 274 7.54 14.72 -5.89
CA ALA A 274 6.49 15.73 -6.07
C ALA A 274 7.04 17.16 -6.16
N GLY A 275 8.31 17.37 -5.78
CA GLY A 275 8.93 18.70 -5.76
C GLY A 275 8.49 19.59 -4.60
N GLY A 276 7.83 19.05 -3.57
CA GLY A 276 7.33 19.79 -2.41
C GLY A 276 6.45 18.95 -1.50
N ASN A 277 5.85 19.56 -0.48
CA ASN A 277 4.92 18.91 0.43
C ASN A 277 3.54 18.68 -0.22
N PRO A 278 3.09 17.43 -0.48
CA PRO A 278 1.80 17.17 -1.11
C PRO A 278 0.64 17.03 -0.12
N SER A 279 0.85 17.24 1.18
CA SER A 279 -0.16 16.99 2.21
C SER A 279 -0.52 18.25 2.97
N TRP A 280 -1.77 18.33 3.42
CA TRP A 280 -2.30 19.47 4.18
C TRP A 280 -3.24 19.03 5.29
N ASN A 281 -3.38 19.89 6.29
CA ASN A 281 -4.40 19.76 7.33
C ASN A 281 -5.20 21.05 7.54
N THR A 282 -5.11 22.01 6.62
CA THR A 282 -5.98 23.18 6.62
C THR A 282 -7.45 22.74 6.52
N GLY A 283 -8.31 23.30 7.39
CA GLY A 283 -9.73 22.95 7.44
C GLY A 283 -10.06 21.62 8.11
N VAL A 284 -9.08 20.88 8.64
CA VAL A 284 -9.31 19.62 9.34
C VAL A 284 -9.83 19.87 10.76
N ASP A 285 -10.95 19.23 11.08
CA ASP A 285 -11.51 19.15 12.44
C ASP A 285 -11.05 17.86 13.13
N TYR A 286 -10.05 17.95 13.99
CA TYR A 286 -9.49 16.80 14.72
C TYR A 286 -10.46 16.22 15.77
N ALA A 287 -11.36 17.03 16.32
CA ALA A 287 -12.41 16.54 17.20
C ALA A 287 -13.37 15.62 16.44
N ARG A 288 -13.76 16.01 15.23
CA ARG A 288 -14.56 15.17 14.33
C ARG A 288 -13.79 13.91 13.91
N GLN A 289 -12.51 14.01 13.53
CA GLN A 289 -11.72 12.83 13.18
C GLN A 289 -11.64 11.82 14.33
N PHE A 290 -11.47 12.29 15.56
CA PHE A 290 -11.50 11.42 16.74
C PHE A 290 -12.83 10.66 16.86
N THR A 291 -13.97 11.27 16.53
CA THR A 291 -15.28 10.60 16.62
C THR A 291 -15.49 9.51 15.55
N THR A 292 -14.66 9.47 14.51
CA THR A 292 -14.71 8.41 13.47
C THR A 292 -13.76 7.24 13.76
N ALA A 293 -12.91 7.33 14.78
CA ALA A 293 -12.08 6.23 15.23
C ALA A 293 -12.94 5.04 15.71
N ALA A 294 -12.37 3.84 15.76
CA ALA A 294 -13.07 2.68 16.28
C ALA A 294 -13.56 2.90 17.73
N PRO A 295 -14.74 2.38 18.11
CA PRO A 295 -15.30 2.60 19.45
C PRO A 295 -14.36 2.18 20.58
N SER A 296 -13.64 1.08 20.44
CA SER A 296 -12.62 0.61 21.41
C SER A 296 -11.50 1.64 21.60
N GLN A 297 -11.03 2.25 20.50
CA GLN A 297 -10.00 3.30 20.54
C GLN A 297 -10.51 4.57 21.22
N GLN A 298 -11.73 5.02 20.88
CA GLN A 298 -12.34 6.17 21.54
C GLN A 298 -12.49 5.96 23.04
N ASN A 299 -12.91 4.75 23.46
CA ASN A 299 -13.04 4.39 24.87
C ASN A 299 -11.68 4.35 25.57
N ALA A 300 -10.66 3.78 24.94
CA ALA A 300 -9.30 3.75 25.47
C ALA A 300 -8.76 5.16 25.68
N VAL A 301 -8.85 6.04 24.68
CA VAL A 301 -8.43 7.44 24.80
C VAL A 301 -9.11 8.14 25.97
N ARG A 302 -10.44 8.10 26.07
CA ARG A 302 -11.16 8.77 27.17
C ARG A 302 -10.74 8.27 28.54
N ARG A 303 -10.53 6.95 28.72
CA ARG A 303 -10.10 6.37 29.98
C ARG A 303 -8.65 6.75 30.34
N LEU A 304 -7.76 6.75 29.34
CA LEU A 304 -6.36 7.13 29.52
C LEU A 304 -6.22 8.59 29.91
N TYR A 305 -6.97 9.49 29.23
CA TYR A 305 -7.01 10.92 29.59
C TYR A 305 -7.50 11.13 31.02
N ALA A 306 -8.59 10.49 31.41
CA ALA A 306 -9.11 10.59 32.78
C ALA A 306 -8.11 10.09 33.80
N ARG A 307 -7.41 9.00 33.56
CA ARG A 307 -6.37 8.45 34.48
C ARG A 307 -5.12 9.33 34.55
N ALA A 308 -4.77 9.97 33.44
CA ALA A 308 -3.64 10.91 33.40
C ALA A 308 -3.97 12.28 33.97
N GLY A 309 -5.21 12.55 34.37
CA GLY A 309 -5.62 13.88 34.84
C GLY A 309 -5.64 14.95 33.75
N LEU A 310 -5.72 14.53 32.46
CA LEU A 310 -5.76 15.42 31.32
C LEU A 310 -7.21 15.69 30.87
N ASP A 311 -7.47 16.91 30.36
CA ASP A 311 -8.72 17.19 29.64
C ASP A 311 -8.52 16.96 28.13
N LEU A 312 -9.27 16.00 27.58
CA LEU A 312 -9.27 15.70 26.15
C LEU A 312 -9.71 16.88 25.29
N ARG A 313 -10.63 17.71 25.80
CA ARG A 313 -11.12 18.90 25.10
C ARG A 313 -10.01 19.95 24.95
N ASP A 314 -9.18 20.12 25.97
CA ASP A 314 -8.05 21.05 25.94
C ASP A 314 -7.02 20.63 24.88
N ASP A 315 -6.65 19.34 24.80
CA ASP A 315 -5.74 18.86 23.78
C ASP A 315 -6.34 18.93 22.36
N LEU A 316 -7.65 18.67 22.18
CA LEU A 316 -8.34 18.87 20.91
C LEU A 316 -8.43 20.38 20.55
N ALA A 317 -8.67 21.26 21.50
CA ALA A 317 -8.65 22.70 21.28
C ALA A 317 -7.24 23.19 20.91
N ARG A 318 -6.19 22.65 21.55
CA ARG A 318 -4.81 22.91 21.20
C ARG A 318 -4.49 22.48 19.77
N LEU A 319 -4.92 21.29 19.34
CA LEU A 319 -4.80 20.84 17.95
C LEU A 319 -5.54 21.78 16.97
N ALA A 320 -6.69 22.32 17.38
CA ALA A 320 -7.45 23.28 16.55
C ALA A 320 -6.74 24.63 16.41
N ALA A 321 -6.03 25.08 17.44
CA ALA A 321 -5.32 26.35 17.50
C ALA A 321 -3.92 26.30 16.88
N GLU A 322 -3.31 25.12 16.75
CA GLU A 322 -1.97 24.96 16.18
C GLU A 322 -1.93 25.41 14.70
N PRO A 323 -0.89 26.12 14.25
CA PRO A 323 -0.73 26.50 12.86
C PRO A 323 -0.83 25.31 11.90
N ARG A 324 -1.68 25.47 10.88
CA ARG A 324 -1.97 24.41 9.92
C ARG A 324 -0.92 24.35 8.83
N LEU A 325 -0.69 23.13 8.33
CA LEU A 325 0.19 22.88 7.20
C LEU A 325 -0.61 22.95 5.92
N SER A 326 -0.12 23.73 4.96
CA SER A 326 -0.64 23.81 3.60
C SER A 326 0.20 22.93 2.68
N ALA A 327 -0.43 22.35 1.68
CA ALA A 327 0.27 21.64 0.63
C ALA A 327 0.80 22.60 -0.44
N ASP A 328 1.83 22.16 -1.14
CA ASP A 328 2.24 22.73 -2.42
C ASP A 328 1.27 22.23 -3.50
N PRO A 329 0.56 23.12 -4.22
CA PRO A 329 -0.41 22.71 -5.25
C PRO A 329 0.22 21.85 -6.35
N THR A 330 1.46 22.10 -6.74
CA THR A 330 2.18 21.31 -7.75
C THR A 330 2.45 19.89 -7.23
N ALA A 331 2.81 19.76 -5.96
CA ALA A 331 3.02 18.47 -5.32
C ALA A 331 1.70 17.69 -5.14
N VAL A 332 0.58 18.36 -4.85
CA VAL A 332 -0.74 17.72 -4.83
C VAL A 332 -1.09 17.18 -6.21
N ALA A 333 -0.93 18.01 -7.26
CA ALA A 333 -1.20 17.59 -8.64
C ALA A 333 -0.31 16.40 -9.07
N TYR A 334 0.90 16.28 -8.54
CA TYR A 334 1.73 15.09 -8.76
C TYR A 334 1.09 13.83 -8.16
N LEU A 335 0.60 13.89 -6.92
CA LEU A 335 -0.08 12.75 -6.28
C LEU A 335 -1.42 12.41 -6.95
N GLU A 336 -2.17 13.42 -7.41
CA GLU A 336 -3.42 13.22 -8.15
C GLU A 336 -3.18 12.41 -9.43
N ARG A 337 -2.11 12.71 -10.17
CA ARG A 337 -1.71 11.93 -11.33
C ARG A 337 -1.25 10.51 -10.97
N GLY A 338 -0.85 10.27 -9.72
CA GLY A 338 -0.51 8.94 -9.24
C GLY A 338 -1.69 7.99 -9.34
N ILE A 339 -2.63 8.14 -8.45
CA ILE A 339 -3.97 7.51 -8.49
C ILE A 339 -4.93 8.19 -7.51
N VAL A 340 -6.06 8.60 -8.00
CA VAL A 340 -7.26 8.95 -7.23
C VAL A 340 -8.35 7.97 -7.61
N PHE A 341 -8.83 7.18 -6.65
CA PHE A 341 -9.85 6.19 -6.93
C PHE A 341 -11.21 6.85 -7.12
N THR A 342 -11.90 6.48 -8.21
CA THR A 342 -13.21 6.98 -8.57
C THR A 342 -14.35 6.03 -8.19
N GLY A 343 -14.02 4.76 -7.99
CA GLY A 343 -15.01 3.70 -7.80
C GLY A 343 -15.65 3.20 -9.11
N ASP A 344 -15.28 3.74 -10.27
CA ASP A 344 -15.75 3.28 -11.59
C ASP A 344 -15.04 1.97 -11.97
N LEU A 345 -15.56 0.85 -11.45
CA LEU A 345 -15.06 -0.49 -11.76
C LEU A 345 -15.75 -1.04 -13.01
N ARG A 346 -14.98 -1.67 -13.89
CA ARG A 346 -15.46 -2.42 -15.06
C ARG A 346 -15.10 -3.88 -15.02
N ILE A 347 -14.19 -4.27 -14.13
CA ILE A 347 -13.74 -5.64 -13.90
C ILE A 347 -13.91 -6.02 -12.43
N PRO A 348 -14.05 -7.31 -12.09
CA PRO A 348 -14.15 -7.75 -10.71
C PRO A 348 -12.87 -7.46 -9.91
N VAL A 349 -13.06 -7.00 -8.68
CA VAL A 349 -11.99 -6.72 -7.72
C VAL A 349 -12.30 -7.43 -6.40
N LEU A 350 -11.34 -8.19 -5.86
CA LEU A 350 -11.41 -8.74 -4.52
C LEU A 350 -10.24 -8.19 -3.70
N THR A 351 -10.53 -7.46 -2.62
CA THR A 351 -9.49 -6.93 -1.74
C THR A 351 -9.29 -7.82 -0.53
N VAL A 352 -8.05 -7.92 -0.05
CA VAL A 352 -7.69 -8.58 1.21
C VAL A 352 -6.96 -7.57 2.08
N ASN A 353 -7.41 -7.37 3.33
CA ASN A 353 -6.70 -6.52 4.28
C ASN A 353 -6.56 -7.16 5.66
N ALA A 354 -5.44 -6.91 6.34
CA ALA A 354 -5.24 -7.30 7.71
C ALA A 354 -5.96 -6.33 8.66
N THR A 355 -6.67 -6.84 9.67
CA THR A 355 -7.39 -5.98 10.63
C THR A 355 -6.45 -5.14 11.49
N GLY A 356 -5.21 -5.61 11.69
CA GLY A 356 -4.15 -4.91 12.41
C GLY A 356 -3.07 -4.30 11.50
N ASP A 357 -3.40 -3.93 10.25
CA ASP A 357 -2.46 -3.27 9.33
C ASP A 357 -2.33 -1.78 9.67
N GLN A 358 -1.15 -1.39 10.12
CA GLN A 358 -0.84 -0.01 10.49
C GLN A 358 -0.48 0.88 9.30
N ILE A 359 -0.08 0.31 8.16
CA ILE A 359 0.39 1.06 6.98
C ILE A 359 -0.77 1.36 6.03
N SER A 360 -1.53 0.33 5.66
CA SER A 360 -2.73 0.42 4.83
C SER A 360 -3.94 0.10 5.70
N THR A 361 -4.35 1.08 6.50
CA THR A 361 -5.39 0.87 7.52
C THR A 361 -6.71 0.43 6.91
N VAL A 362 -7.50 -0.35 7.66
CA VAL A 362 -8.81 -0.84 7.21
C VAL A 362 -9.79 0.28 6.83
N ALA A 363 -9.62 1.48 7.38
CA ALA A 363 -10.38 2.66 7.01
C ALA A 363 -10.19 3.05 5.53
N GLN A 364 -9.00 2.84 4.97
CA GLN A 364 -8.75 3.07 3.54
C GLN A 364 -9.55 2.09 2.67
N GLN A 365 -9.74 0.85 3.12
CA GLN A 365 -10.61 -0.13 2.45
C GLN A 365 -12.06 0.33 2.44
N GLN A 366 -12.52 0.90 3.57
CA GLN A 366 -13.88 1.45 3.67
C GLN A 366 -14.08 2.59 2.67
N SER A 367 -13.10 3.48 2.50
CA SER A 367 -13.13 4.56 1.51
C SER A 367 -13.31 4.02 0.09
N TYR A 368 -12.48 3.05 -0.31
CA TYR A 368 -12.56 2.42 -1.62
C TYR A 368 -13.93 1.77 -1.87
N GLY A 369 -14.41 0.97 -0.91
CA GLY A 369 -15.74 0.36 -0.99
C GLY A 369 -16.88 1.38 -1.04
N ALA A 370 -16.76 2.51 -0.35
CA ALA A 370 -17.73 3.60 -0.41
C ALA A 370 -17.78 4.24 -1.80
N LEU A 371 -16.63 4.53 -2.40
CA LEU A 371 -16.55 5.08 -3.77
C LEU A 371 -17.15 4.12 -4.79
N VAL A 372 -16.83 2.81 -4.71
CA VAL A 372 -17.39 1.80 -5.62
C VAL A 372 -18.90 1.69 -5.49
N ARG A 373 -19.45 1.74 -4.26
CA ARG A 373 -20.90 1.76 -4.05
C ARG A 373 -21.54 3.04 -4.60
N GLN A 374 -20.93 4.21 -4.36
CA GLN A 374 -21.40 5.49 -4.87
C GLN A 374 -21.43 5.53 -6.40
N ALA A 375 -20.44 4.93 -7.05
CA ALA A 375 -20.38 4.79 -8.51
C ALA A 375 -21.35 3.73 -9.08
N GLY A 376 -22.06 2.95 -8.23
CA GLY A 376 -23.02 1.93 -8.67
C GLY A 376 -22.38 0.58 -9.03
N HIS A 377 -21.10 0.38 -8.75
CA HIS A 377 -20.32 -0.82 -9.16
C HIS A 377 -20.13 -1.85 -8.03
N ALA A 378 -20.90 -1.77 -6.94
CA ALA A 378 -20.83 -2.70 -5.80
C ALA A 378 -20.85 -4.21 -6.20
N PRO A 379 -21.58 -4.66 -7.24
CA PRO A 379 -21.55 -6.06 -7.68
C PRO A 379 -20.18 -6.54 -8.15
N LEU A 380 -19.28 -5.64 -8.55
CA LEU A 380 -17.93 -5.99 -8.99
C LEU A 380 -16.90 -6.07 -7.86
N LEU A 381 -17.23 -5.63 -6.65
CA LEU A 381 -16.30 -5.59 -5.52
C LEU A 381 -16.62 -6.66 -4.46
N ARG A 382 -15.59 -7.32 -3.96
CA ARG A 382 -15.60 -8.07 -2.70
C ARG A 382 -14.45 -7.58 -1.82
N GLN A 383 -14.75 -7.34 -0.54
CA GLN A 383 -13.76 -6.91 0.46
C GLN A 383 -13.69 -7.96 1.55
N THR A 384 -12.52 -8.51 1.78
CA THR A 384 -12.27 -9.56 2.77
C THR A 384 -11.21 -9.11 3.76
N TYR A 385 -11.32 -9.59 5.01
CA TYR A 385 -10.45 -9.20 6.10
C TYR A 385 -9.85 -10.43 6.77
N VAL A 386 -8.58 -10.31 7.17
CA VAL A 386 -7.82 -11.36 7.85
C VAL A 386 -7.44 -10.88 9.24
N GLN A 387 -7.69 -11.69 10.26
CA GLN A 387 -7.32 -11.39 11.65
C GLN A 387 -5.82 -11.61 11.85
N THR A 388 -5.06 -10.57 11.56
CA THR A 388 -3.62 -10.55 11.78
C THR A 388 -3.16 -9.13 12.02
N ALA A 389 -2.09 -8.96 12.81
CA ALA A 389 -1.41 -7.68 12.96
C ALA A 389 -0.21 -7.57 12.03
N GLY A 390 0.16 -6.34 11.74
CA GLY A 390 1.28 -6.02 10.85
C GLY A 390 0.87 -5.88 9.39
N HIS A 391 1.76 -5.25 8.64
CA HIS A 391 1.52 -4.92 7.24
C HIS A 391 1.71 -6.15 6.34
N CYS A 392 0.66 -6.54 5.61
CA CYS A 392 0.68 -7.63 4.62
C CYS A 392 1.05 -9.02 5.19
N THR A 393 0.75 -9.30 6.43
CA THR A 393 1.12 -10.55 7.14
C THR A 393 0.15 -11.71 6.85
N PHE A 394 -0.11 -11.96 5.56
CA PHE A 394 -0.97 -13.05 5.09
C PHE A 394 -0.21 -14.36 4.96
N THR A 395 -0.88 -15.49 5.21
CA THR A 395 -0.36 -16.81 4.86
C THR A 395 -0.45 -17.03 3.34
N THR A 396 0.31 -18.01 2.85
CA THR A 396 0.21 -18.43 1.44
C THR A 396 -1.21 -18.89 1.09
N GLY A 397 -1.87 -19.62 1.98
CA GLY A 397 -3.24 -20.10 1.78
C GLY A 397 -4.27 -18.99 1.69
N GLU A 398 -4.14 -17.94 2.50
CA GLU A 398 -5.02 -16.77 2.45
C GLU A 398 -4.89 -16.01 1.12
N GLN A 399 -3.66 -15.79 0.65
CA GLN A 399 -3.43 -15.14 -0.64
C GLN A 399 -3.97 -15.97 -1.80
N GLN A 400 -3.75 -17.29 -1.78
CA GLN A 400 -4.28 -18.20 -2.80
C GLN A 400 -5.81 -18.23 -2.80
N ALA A 401 -6.45 -18.27 -1.64
CA ALA A 401 -7.91 -18.25 -1.55
C ALA A 401 -8.51 -17.05 -2.28
N ALA A 402 -7.90 -15.85 -2.16
CA ALA A 402 -8.34 -14.66 -2.86
C ALA A 402 -8.19 -14.79 -4.38
N VAL A 403 -7.04 -15.29 -4.86
CA VAL A 403 -6.79 -15.52 -6.30
C VAL A 403 -7.75 -16.56 -6.88
N ASP A 404 -7.96 -17.68 -6.19
CA ASP A 404 -8.86 -18.76 -6.63
C ASP A 404 -10.32 -18.27 -6.73
N GLN A 405 -10.77 -17.43 -5.80
CA GLN A 405 -12.12 -16.85 -5.83
C GLN A 405 -12.30 -15.90 -7.03
N VAL A 406 -11.30 -15.10 -7.33
CA VAL A 406 -11.32 -14.22 -8.51
C VAL A 406 -11.31 -15.04 -9.80
N LEU A 407 -10.47 -16.07 -9.92
CA LEU A 407 -10.48 -16.96 -11.09
C LEU A 407 -11.83 -17.68 -11.25
N THR A 408 -12.45 -18.11 -10.15
CA THR A 408 -13.79 -18.70 -10.17
C THR A 408 -14.82 -17.69 -10.69
N ARG A 409 -14.76 -16.44 -10.21
CA ARG A 409 -15.61 -15.34 -10.71
C ARG A 409 -15.46 -15.14 -12.21
N LEU A 410 -14.24 -15.16 -12.73
CA LEU A 410 -13.98 -14.99 -14.16
C LEU A 410 -14.50 -16.17 -14.99
N ARG A 411 -14.39 -17.39 -14.47
CA ARG A 411 -14.86 -18.62 -15.17
C ARG A 411 -16.37 -18.76 -15.20
N THR A 412 -17.04 -18.37 -14.12
CA THR A 412 -18.49 -18.61 -13.94
C THR A 412 -19.36 -17.39 -14.25
N GLY A 413 -18.77 -16.18 -14.30
CA GLY A 413 -19.51 -14.94 -14.41
C GLY A 413 -20.16 -14.46 -13.10
N HIS A 414 -20.09 -15.24 -12.00
CA HIS A 414 -20.69 -14.93 -10.70
C HIS A 414 -19.68 -15.05 -9.58
N TRP A 415 -19.79 -14.19 -8.55
CA TRP A 415 -18.98 -14.35 -7.36
C TRP A 415 -19.33 -15.66 -6.65
N PRO A 416 -18.35 -16.49 -6.33
CA PRO A 416 -18.55 -17.60 -5.40
C PRO A 416 -18.78 -17.05 -3.97
N ASP A 417 -19.03 -17.95 -3.03
CA ASP A 417 -19.12 -17.57 -1.62
C ASP A 417 -17.77 -17.05 -1.12
N THR A 418 -17.73 -15.76 -0.73
CA THR A 418 -16.57 -15.08 -0.15
C THR A 418 -16.73 -14.83 1.36
N SER A 419 -17.66 -15.54 2.02
CA SER A 419 -17.79 -15.50 3.48
C SER A 419 -16.51 -15.97 4.16
N PRO A 420 -16.24 -15.55 5.40
CA PRO A 420 -15.09 -16.04 6.15
C PRO A 420 -14.98 -17.57 6.21
N ARG A 421 -16.12 -18.25 6.34
CA ARG A 421 -16.18 -19.70 6.32
C ARG A 421 -15.63 -20.29 5.01
N ALA A 422 -16.08 -19.77 3.87
CA ALA A 422 -15.66 -20.26 2.57
C ALA A 422 -14.19 -19.92 2.29
N MET A 423 -13.78 -18.68 2.62
CA MET A 423 -12.40 -18.24 2.47
C MET A 423 -11.43 -19.06 3.33
N ASN A 424 -11.77 -19.33 4.60
CA ASN A 424 -10.96 -20.16 5.48
C ASN A 424 -10.87 -21.62 5.02
N ALA A 425 -11.95 -22.17 4.47
CA ALA A 425 -11.91 -23.51 3.89
C ALA A 425 -10.93 -23.62 2.72
N LEU A 426 -10.80 -22.56 1.90
CA LEU A 426 -9.83 -22.51 0.81
C LEU A 426 -8.41 -22.23 1.29
N ALA A 427 -8.25 -21.36 2.30
CA ALA A 427 -6.96 -21.01 2.88
C ALA A 427 -6.33 -22.17 3.68
N GLY A 428 -7.13 -23.15 4.10
CA GLY A 428 -6.68 -24.30 4.88
C GLY A 428 -6.56 -24.02 6.38
N ALA A 429 -5.75 -24.82 7.08
CA ALA A 429 -5.66 -24.79 8.54
C ALA A 429 -5.20 -23.45 9.14
N GLU A 430 -4.53 -22.61 8.35
CA GLU A 430 -4.01 -21.30 8.78
C GLU A 430 -4.90 -20.13 8.35
N GLY A 431 -6.09 -20.40 7.82
CA GLY A 431 -7.02 -19.35 7.38
C GLY A 431 -7.58 -18.57 8.57
N ARG A 432 -7.50 -17.22 8.50
CA ARG A 432 -7.92 -16.30 9.57
C ARG A 432 -8.90 -15.23 9.05
N TYR A 433 -9.61 -15.50 7.98
CA TYR A 433 -10.66 -14.60 7.48
C TYR A 433 -11.78 -14.45 8.51
N LEU A 434 -12.30 -13.23 8.65
CA LEU A 434 -13.37 -12.90 9.60
C LEU A 434 -14.32 -11.84 9.00
N ASP A 435 -15.50 -11.74 9.59
CA ASP A 435 -16.39 -10.61 9.35
C ASP A 435 -15.84 -9.38 10.08
N PHE A 436 -15.72 -8.28 9.36
CA PHE A 436 -15.18 -7.04 9.90
C PHE A 436 -15.85 -5.82 9.25
N VAL A 437 -16.17 -4.83 10.07
CA VAL A 437 -16.73 -3.55 9.61
C VAL A 437 -15.70 -2.46 9.88
N PRO A 438 -15.00 -1.96 8.85
CA PRO A 438 -14.00 -0.92 9.03
C PRO A 438 -14.64 0.43 9.35
N PRO A 439 -13.97 1.29 10.16
CA PRO A 439 -14.41 2.65 10.42
C PRO A 439 -14.38 3.50 9.16
N HIS A 440 -15.15 4.58 9.14
CA HIS A 440 -15.11 5.55 8.04
C HIS A 440 -13.73 6.18 7.92
N PHE A 441 -13.25 6.32 6.69
CA PHE A 441 -11.95 6.94 6.43
C PHE A 441 -11.99 8.45 6.68
N ASN A 442 -11.04 8.96 7.45
CA ASN A 442 -10.98 10.37 7.88
C ASN A 442 -10.62 11.35 6.76
N ARG A 443 -9.87 10.88 5.76
CA ARG A 443 -9.27 11.73 4.73
C ARG A 443 -9.63 11.28 3.31
N PRO A 444 -10.93 11.03 3.01
CA PRO A 444 -11.31 10.69 1.65
C PRO A 444 -10.92 11.85 0.72
N TYR A 445 -10.36 11.49 -0.42
CA TYR A 445 -10.09 12.46 -1.46
C TYR A 445 -10.97 12.12 -2.66
N PRO A 446 -11.98 12.93 -2.95
CA PRO A 446 -12.88 12.68 -4.07
C PRO A 446 -12.13 12.84 -5.38
N ALA A 447 -12.48 12.00 -6.36
CA ALA A 447 -12.06 12.23 -7.73
C ALA A 447 -12.48 13.66 -8.14
N VAL A 448 -11.55 14.40 -8.75
CA VAL A 448 -11.90 15.66 -9.37
C VAL A 448 -12.93 15.30 -10.46
N SER A 449 -14.20 15.69 -10.24
CA SER A 449 -15.21 15.62 -11.30
C SER A 449 -14.64 16.43 -12.47
N THR A 450 -14.28 15.75 -13.55
CA THR A 450 -14.10 16.40 -14.85
C THR A 450 -15.50 16.84 -15.30
N ALA A 451 -15.98 17.92 -14.72
CA ALA A 451 -17.09 18.66 -15.31
C ALA A 451 -16.62 19.02 -16.71
N SER A 452 -17.25 18.39 -17.68
CA SER A 452 -17.08 18.67 -19.09
C SER A 452 -17.11 20.17 -19.31
N SER A 453 -15.96 20.75 -19.65
CA SER A 453 -15.91 22.03 -20.31
C SER A 453 -16.47 21.85 -21.75
N THR A 454 -17.79 21.77 -21.84
CA THR A 454 -18.53 22.04 -23.06
C THR A 454 -19.18 23.40 -22.86
N GLY A 455 -18.54 24.41 -23.33
CA GLY A 455 -19.02 25.77 -23.53
C GLY A 455 -18.36 26.32 -24.77
#